data_2ea982a53bc8e5b378adb8c76610a6ec
#
_entry.id   2ea982a53bc8e5b378adb8c76610a6ec
#
_cell.length_a   1.000
_cell.length_b   1.000
_cell.length_c   1.000
_cell.angle_alpha   90.00
_cell.angle_beta   90.00
_cell.angle_gamma   90.00
#
_symmetry.space_group_name_H-M   'P 1'
#
loop_
_entity.id
_entity.type
_entity.pdbx_description
1 polymer ?
#
loop_
_entity_poly.entity_id
_entity_poly.type
_entity_poly.pdbx_seq_one_letter_code
_entity_poly.pdbx_strand_id
1 'polypeptide(L)'
;MATVLASLLLAGGCGTLDKMTKSAPWIVSSQERNFSEALQCLRTGNESGARDLFERVVDAPSVNGMTDEALFRLALLNLRNEDGKGELRAKAVLGRLMDEYPASIWARQAAPLAAYLQEAFTLRVKQRELKNLRTQNLSLSRDNKEMRQSIERLKQLDLELEQKIRR
;
A
#
# COMPACT_ATOMS: atom_id res chain seq x y z
N MET A 1 64.24 -25.42 59.73
CA MET A 1 63.79 -24.03 59.72
C MET A 1 62.80 -23.93 58.58
N ALA A 2 61.57 -23.97 58.92
CA ALA A 2 60.44 -24.06 57.99
C ALA A 2 59.82 -22.70 57.80
N THR A 3 59.60 -22.33 56.56
CA THR A 3 58.78 -21.16 56.23
C THR A 3 57.64 -21.63 55.33
N VAL A 4 56.47 -21.70 55.96
CA VAL A 4 55.23 -22.02 55.30
C VAL A 4 54.71 -20.76 54.61
N LEU A 5 54.65 -20.81 53.30
CA LEU A 5 53.98 -19.79 52.46
C LEU A 5 52.56 -20.14 52.33
N ALA A 6 51.62 -19.40 52.88
CA ALA A 6 50.22 -19.52 52.75
C ALA A 6 49.79 -18.80 51.38
N SER A 7 49.40 -19.56 50.39
CA SER A 7 48.88 -19.01 49.14
C SER A 7 47.37 -18.81 49.28
N LEU A 8 46.95 -17.54 49.37
CA LEU A 8 45.54 -17.15 49.37
C LEU A 8 45.04 -17.12 47.93
N LEU A 9 44.21 -18.10 47.54
CA LEU A 9 43.50 -18.11 46.29
C LEU A 9 42.24 -17.23 46.40
N LEU A 10 42.33 -16.03 45.87
CA LEU A 10 41.16 -15.20 45.63
C LEU A 10 40.45 -15.71 44.36
N ALA A 11 39.47 -16.56 44.54
CA ALA A 11 38.52 -16.91 43.52
C ALA A 11 37.54 -15.74 43.35
N GLY A 12 37.88 -14.80 42.45
CA GLY A 12 36.98 -13.77 41.96
C GLY A 12 35.95 -14.41 41.04
N GLY A 13 34.82 -14.83 41.61
CA GLY A 13 33.65 -15.21 40.83
C GLY A 13 33.05 -13.98 40.16
N CYS A 14 33.34 -13.73 38.87
CA CYS A 14 32.54 -12.89 38.02
C CYS A 14 31.21 -13.58 37.80
N GLY A 15 30.27 -13.39 38.73
CA GLY A 15 28.88 -13.66 38.47
C GLY A 15 28.38 -12.67 37.43
N THR A 16 28.44 -13.04 36.16
CA THR A 16 27.61 -12.41 35.15
C THR A 16 26.17 -12.66 35.57
N LEU A 17 25.56 -11.64 36.14
CA LEU A 17 24.11 -11.53 36.25
C LEU A 17 23.56 -11.44 34.82
N ASP A 18 23.51 -12.58 34.17
CA ASP A 18 22.67 -12.81 33.02
C ASP A 18 21.24 -12.63 33.55
N LYS A 19 20.75 -11.41 33.46
CA LYS A 19 19.32 -11.16 33.54
C LYS A 19 18.66 -11.88 32.37
N MET A 20 18.58 -13.19 32.50
CA MET A 20 17.54 -13.93 31.85
C MET A 20 16.23 -13.32 32.34
N THR A 21 15.73 -12.33 31.63
CA THR A 21 14.31 -12.07 31.55
C THR A 21 13.72 -13.35 30.95
N LYS A 22 13.51 -14.33 31.80
CA LYS A 22 12.60 -15.43 31.52
C LYS A 22 11.24 -14.74 31.35
N SER A 23 10.95 -14.26 30.13
CA SER A 23 9.58 -14.05 29.71
C SER A 23 8.88 -15.35 30.00
N ALA A 24 7.99 -15.32 30.98
CA ALA A 24 7.22 -16.48 31.36
C ALA A 24 6.57 -17.05 30.09
N PRO A 25 6.77 -18.34 29.74
CA PRO A 25 6.41 -18.91 28.44
C PRO A 25 4.91 -18.92 28.14
N TRP A 26 4.09 -18.31 28.99
CA TRP A 26 2.62 -18.25 28.93
C TRP A 26 2.05 -16.83 28.78
N ILE A 27 2.90 -15.78 28.80
CA ILE A 27 2.46 -14.44 28.51
C ILE A 27 2.60 -14.23 26.98
N VAL A 28 1.63 -14.78 26.23
CA VAL A 28 1.47 -14.47 24.80
C VAL A 28 1.23 -12.97 24.69
N SER A 29 2.03 -12.29 23.90
CA SER A 29 1.86 -10.85 23.67
C SER A 29 0.46 -10.58 23.08
N SER A 30 -0.10 -9.40 23.33
CA SER A 30 -1.39 -9.03 22.73
C SER A 30 -1.34 -9.12 21.20
N GLN A 31 -0.19 -8.83 20.61
CA GLN A 31 0.02 -8.90 19.16
C GLN A 31 0.01 -10.34 18.64
N GLU A 32 0.70 -11.28 19.30
CA GLU A 32 0.66 -12.70 18.97
C GLU A 32 -0.75 -13.28 19.09
N ARG A 33 -1.49 -12.83 20.09
CA ARG A 33 -2.90 -13.20 20.28
C ARG A 33 -3.75 -12.69 19.11
N ASN A 34 -3.67 -11.40 18.78
CA ASN A 34 -4.38 -10.82 17.65
C ASN A 34 -4.03 -11.55 16.33
N PHE A 35 -2.75 -11.88 16.14
CA PHE A 35 -2.32 -12.61 14.95
C PHE A 35 -2.91 -14.01 14.87
N SER A 36 -2.86 -14.77 15.97
CA SER A 36 -3.43 -16.12 16.02
C SER A 36 -4.95 -16.14 15.84
N GLU A 37 -5.65 -15.16 16.43
CA GLU A 37 -7.09 -14.98 16.25
C GLU A 37 -7.44 -14.55 14.83
N ALA A 38 -6.63 -13.69 14.19
CA ALA A 38 -6.80 -13.33 12.77
C ALA A 38 -6.70 -14.55 11.86
N LEU A 39 -5.73 -15.43 12.11
CA LEU A 39 -5.60 -16.69 11.37
C LEU A 39 -6.80 -17.63 11.61
N GLN A 40 -7.34 -17.64 12.83
CA GLN A 40 -8.56 -18.39 13.14
C GLN A 40 -9.77 -17.83 12.39
N CYS A 41 -9.93 -16.51 12.36
CA CYS A 41 -10.99 -15.83 11.59
C CYS A 41 -10.91 -16.20 10.10
N LEU A 42 -9.71 -16.23 9.51
CA LEU A 42 -9.53 -16.69 8.12
C LEU A 42 -9.99 -18.13 7.90
N ARG A 43 -9.65 -19.04 8.83
CA ARG A 43 -10.07 -20.45 8.74
C ARG A 43 -11.59 -20.62 8.81
N THR A 44 -12.28 -19.77 9.55
CA THR A 44 -13.74 -19.79 9.70
C THR A 44 -14.47 -18.95 8.67
N GLY A 45 -13.75 -18.29 7.75
CA GLY A 45 -14.34 -17.42 6.71
C GLY A 45 -14.78 -16.05 7.20
N ASN A 46 -14.43 -15.66 8.44
CA ASN A 46 -14.71 -14.33 8.96
C ASN A 46 -13.62 -13.33 8.50
N GLU A 47 -13.74 -12.87 7.25
CA GLU A 47 -12.74 -11.99 6.64
C GLU A 47 -12.70 -10.58 7.26
N SER A 48 -13.86 -10.05 7.70
CA SER A 48 -13.90 -8.74 8.36
C SER A 48 -13.16 -8.78 9.70
N GLY A 49 -13.44 -9.79 10.54
CA GLY A 49 -12.74 -9.97 11.81
C GLY A 49 -11.23 -10.20 11.62
N ALA A 50 -10.87 -10.99 10.60
CA ALA A 50 -9.46 -11.20 10.28
C ALA A 50 -8.75 -9.88 9.88
N ARG A 51 -9.42 -9.03 9.08
CA ARG A 51 -8.88 -7.72 8.67
C ARG A 51 -8.62 -6.83 9.87
N ASP A 52 -9.61 -6.63 10.73
CA ASP A 52 -9.51 -5.77 11.92
C ASP A 52 -8.37 -6.23 12.85
N LEU A 53 -8.20 -7.54 12.99
CA LEU A 53 -7.14 -8.12 13.82
C LEU A 53 -5.76 -7.96 13.17
N PHE A 54 -5.63 -8.18 11.86
CA PHE A 54 -4.35 -7.93 11.16
C PHE A 54 -3.99 -6.44 11.17
N GLU A 55 -4.94 -5.51 11.03
CA GLU A 55 -4.69 -4.09 11.18
C GLU A 55 -4.08 -3.77 12.55
N ARG A 56 -4.62 -4.33 13.63
CA ARG A 56 -4.02 -4.18 14.98
C ARG A 56 -2.61 -4.76 15.07
N VAL A 57 -2.33 -5.85 14.36
CA VAL A 57 -0.98 -6.44 14.34
C VAL A 57 0.02 -5.55 13.61
N VAL A 58 -0.35 -4.98 12.47
CA VAL A 58 0.54 -4.13 11.66
C VAL A 58 0.71 -2.72 12.21
N ASP A 59 -0.21 -2.26 13.07
CA ASP A 59 -0.14 -0.98 13.78
C ASP A 59 0.65 -1.07 15.09
N ALA A 60 0.91 -2.28 15.58
CA ALA A 60 1.73 -2.52 16.76
C ALA A 60 3.24 -2.50 16.40
N PRO A 61 4.15 -2.45 17.42
CA PRO A 61 5.58 -2.54 17.17
C PRO A 61 5.95 -3.74 16.30
N SER A 62 6.84 -3.53 15.34
CA SER A 62 7.25 -4.52 14.34
C SER A 62 7.85 -5.78 14.99
N VAL A 63 7.37 -6.96 14.56
CA VAL A 63 7.92 -8.27 14.92
C VAL A 63 8.17 -9.05 13.63
N ASN A 64 9.46 -9.31 13.34
CA ASN A 64 9.86 -10.06 12.16
C ASN A 64 9.22 -11.46 12.14
N GLY A 65 8.72 -11.87 10.98
CA GLY A 65 8.04 -13.15 10.79
C GLY A 65 6.55 -13.13 11.14
N MET A 66 6.06 -12.07 11.79
CA MET A 66 4.65 -11.89 12.12
C MET A 66 4.05 -10.67 11.42
N THR A 67 4.68 -9.51 11.57
CA THR A 67 4.17 -8.25 10.97
C THR A 67 4.22 -8.31 9.44
N ASP A 68 5.28 -8.88 8.87
CA ASP A 68 5.42 -9.07 7.43
C ASP A 68 4.39 -10.07 6.86
N GLU A 69 4.09 -11.16 7.58
CA GLU A 69 2.99 -12.06 7.21
C GLU A 69 1.63 -11.37 7.32
N ALA A 70 1.40 -10.64 8.41
CA ALA A 70 0.15 -9.90 8.61
C ALA A 70 -0.10 -8.89 7.49
N LEU A 71 0.93 -8.12 7.08
CA LEU A 71 0.87 -7.19 5.95
C LEU A 71 0.47 -7.92 4.66
N PHE A 72 1.09 -9.05 4.35
CA PHE A 72 0.75 -9.82 3.15
C PHE A 72 -0.71 -10.29 3.18
N ARG A 73 -1.17 -10.87 4.28
CA ARG A 73 -2.54 -11.35 4.43
C ARG A 73 -3.57 -10.22 4.40
N LEU A 74 -3.26 -9.10 5.05
CA LEU A 74 -4.09 -7.90 5.03
C LEU A 74 -4.24 -7.34 3.60
N ALA A 75 -3.18 -7.36 2.81
CA ALA A 75 -3.25 -6.95 1.41
C ALA A 75 -4.19 -7.86 0.60
N LEU A 76 -4.12 -9.17 0.79
CA LEU A 76 -5.04 -10.11 0.11
C LEU A 76 -6.50 -9.89 0.52
N LEU A 77 -6.77 -9.65 1.81
CA LEU A 77 -8.11 -9.35 2.31
C LEU A 77 -8.64 -8.03 1.74
N ASN A 78 -7.77 -7.03 1.59
CA ASN A 78 -8.15 -5.77 0.97
C ASN A 78 -8.53 -5.92 -0.50
N LEU A 79 -7.86 -6.82 -1.26
CA LEU A 79 -8.21 -7.10 -2.65
C LEU A 79 -9.57 -7.77 -2.82
N ARG A 80 -10.02 -8.52 -1.82
CA ARG A 80 -11.34 -9.16 -1.82
C ARG A 80 -12.47 -8.22 -1.42
N ASN A 81 -12.16 -7.03 -0.94
CA ASN A 81 -13.16 -6.06 -0.53
C ASN A 81 -13.74 -5.32 -1.74
N GLU A 82 -15.06 -5.43 -1.94
CA GLU A 82 -15.79 -4.88 -3.08
C GLU A 82 -16.11 -3.37 -2.97
N ASP A 83 -15.59 -2.66 -1.95
CA ASP A 83 -15.87 -1.23 -1.72
C ASP A 83 -15.23 -0.27 -2.75
N GLY A 84 -14.59 -0.80 -3.79
CA GLY A 84 -13.90 -0.04 -4.85
C GLY A 84 -12.59 0.63 -4.41
N LYS A 85 -12.23 0.55 -3.14
CA LYS A 85 -10.97 1.08 -2.58
C LYS A 85 -9.99 -0.03 -2.19
N GLY A 86 -10.40 -1.28 -2.30
CA GLY A 86 -9.62 -2.44 -1.86
C GLY A 86 -8.26 -2.53 -2.55
N GLU A 87 -8.20 -2.32 -3.87
CA GLU A 87 -6.94 -2.34 -4.61
C GLU A 87 -5.96 -1.25 -4.19
N LEU A 88 -6.46 -0.04 -3.89
CA LEU A 88 -5.61 1.06 -3.44
C LEU A 88 -5.02 0.77 -2.06
N ARG A 89 -5.82 0.23 -1.14
CA ARG A 89 -5.37 -0.20 0.18
C ARG A 89 -4.37 -1.35 0.08
N ALA A 90 -4.67 -2.37 -0.73
CA ALA A 90 -3.76 -3.49 -0.95
C ALA A 90 -2.41 -3.03 -1.51
N LYS A 91 -2.40 -2.12 -2.49
CA LYS A 91 -1.17 -1.53 -3.02
C LYS A 91 -0.35 -0.82 -1.94
N ALA A 92 -0.99 -0.03 -1.08
CA ALA A 92 -0.31 0.67 0.01
C ALA A 92 0.31 -0.31 1.01
N VAL A 93 -0.43 -1.35 1.41
CA VAL A 93 0.03 -2.38 2.35
C VAL A 93 1.17 -3.22 1.75
N LEU A 94 1.09 -3.58 0.45
CA LEU A 94 2.18 -4.29 -0.23
C LEU A 94 3.42 -3.43 -0.39
N GLY A 95 3.27 -2.12 -0.66
CA GLY A 95 4.39 -1.18 -0.67
C GLY A 95 5.10 -1.16 0.68
N ARG A 96 4.35 -0.99 1.78
CA ARG A 96 4.89 -1.05 3.14
C ARG A 96 5.63 -2.37 3.42
N LEU A 97 5.06 -3.52 3.02
CA LEU A 97 5.71 -4.82 3.18
C LEU A 97 7.08 -4.88 2.46
N MET A 98 7.14 -4.37 1.22
CA MET A 98 8.36 -4.41 0.43
C MET A 98 9.43 -3.42 0.91
N ASP A 99 9.03 -2.28 1.44
CA ASP A 99 9.91 -1.24 1.95
C ASP A 99 10.47 -1.57 3.34
N GLU A 100 9.61 -2.06 4.25
CA GLU A 100 10.00 -2.35 5.64
C GLU A 100 10.62 -3.75 5.80
N TYR A 101 10.25 -4.72 4.95
CA TYR A 101 10.66 -6.13 5.06
C TYR A 101 11.19 -6.73 3.75
N PRO A 102 12.16 -6.10 3.06
CA PRO A 102 12.60 -6.54 1.73
C PRO A 102 13.20 -7.95 1.71
N ALA A 103 13.76 -8.42 2.82
CA ALA A 103 14.33 -9.76 2.95
C ALA A 103 13.30 -10.85 3.29
N SER A 104 12.06 -10.46 3.62
CA SER A 104 10.99 -11.39 4.00
C SER A 104 10.59 -12.31 2.85
N ILE A 105 10.22 -13.54 3.18
CA ILE A 105 9.60 -14.46 2.23
C ILE A 105 8.27 -13.91 1.70
N TRP A 106 7.52 -13.20 2.55
CA TRP A 106 6.23 -12.62 2.21
C TRP A 106 6.37 -11.45 1.22
N ALA A 107 7.43 -10.64 1.37
CA ALA A 107 7.75 -9.60 0.40
C ALA A 107 8.07 -10.19 -0.98
N ARG A 108 8.86 -11.28 -1.03
CA ARG A 108 9.14 -11.99 -2.29
C ARG A 108 7.89 -12.59 -2.94
N GLN A 109 6.98 -13.15 -2.14
CA GLN A 109 5.70 -13.66 -2.65
C GLN A 109 4.76 -12.54 -3.10
N ALA A 110 4.82 -11.38 -2.46
CA ALA A 110 4.01 -10.21 -2.78
C ALA A 110 4.47 -9.47 -4.05
N ALA A 111 5.75 -9.56 -4.41
CA ALA A 111 6.35 -8.79 -5.50
C ALA A 111 5.59 -8.88 -6.84
N PRO A 112 5.22 -10.07 -7.37
CA PRO A 112 4.47 -10.14 -8.62
C PRO A 112 3.08 -9.53 -8.51
N LEU A 113 2.41 -9.65 -7.36
CA LEU A 113 1.11 -9.04 -7.13
C LEU A 113 1.20 -7.52 -7.05
N ALA A 114 2.20 -6.99 -6.36
CA ALA A 114 2.47 -5.56 -6.28
C ALA A 114 2.76 -4.96 -7.66
N ALA A 115 3.56 -5.64 -8.48
CA ALA A 115 3.85 -5.24 -9.85
C ALA A 115 2.58 -5.21 -10.71
N TYR A 116 1.76 -6.24 -10.63
CA TYR A 116 0.47 -6.31 -11.33
C TYR A 116 -0.47 -5.15 -10.94
N LEU A 117 -0.63 -4.89 -9.65
CA LEU A 117 -1.47 -3.78 -9.17
C LEU A 117 -0.95 -2.42 -9.62
N GLN A 118 0.37 -2.24 -9.64
CA GLN A 118 0.99 -1.02 -10.14
C GLN A 118 0.70 -0.81 -11.62
N GLU A 119 0.83 -1.86 -12.43
CA GLU A 119 0.55 -1.80 -13.86
C GLU A 119 -0.94 -1.55 -14.13
N ALA A 120 -1.83 -2.27 -13.45
CA ALA A 120 -3.28 -2.08 -13.56
C ALA A 120 -3.69 -0.65 -13.22
N PHE A 121 -3.12 -0.07 -12.16
CA PHE A 121 -3.35 1.33 -11.79
C PHE A 121 -2.89 2.29 -12.89
N THR A 122 -1.70 2.08 -13.42
CA THR A 122 -1.12 2.91 -14.49
C THR A 122 -1.99 2.87 -15.75
N LEU A 123 -2.47 1.68 -16.14
CA LEU A 123 -3.37 1.51 -17.28
C LEU A 123 -4.70 2.24 -17.08
N ARG A 124 -5.28 2.18 -15.88
CA ARG A 124 -6.52 2.92 -15.58
C ARG A 124 -6.33 4.44 -15.65
N VAL A 125 -5.20 4.95 -15.17
CA VAL A 125 -4.88 6.38 -15.30
C VAL A 125 -4.79 6.78 -16.76
N LYS A 126 -4.01 6.05 -17.57
CA LYS A 126 -3.89 6.30 -19.02
C LYS A 126 -5.24 6.22 -19.74
N GLN A 127 -6.08 5.25 -19.37
CA GLN A 127 -7.41 5.11 -19.98
C GLN A 127 -8.32 6.32 -19.68
N ARG A 128 -8.27 6.84 -18.44
CA ARG A 128 -9.00 8.07 -18.07
C ARG A 128 -8.49 9.28 -18.85
N GLU A 129 -7.18 9.41 -18.98
CA GLU A 129 -6.56 10.48 -19.75
C GLU A 129 -6.97 10.43 -21.23
N LEU A 130 -6.90 9.26 -21.87
CA LEU A 130 -7.36 9.07 -23.24
C LEU A 130 -8.85 9.43 -23.41
N LYS A 131 -9.70 9.07 -22.46
CA LYS A 131 -11.11 9.45 -22.48
C LYS A 131 -11.28 10.97 -22.39
N ASN A 132 -10.55 11.64 -21.52
CA ASN A 132 -10.59 13.09 -21.40
C ASN A 132 -10.11 13.79 -22.68
N LEU A 133 -8.96 13.36 -23.21
CA LEU A 133 -8.43 13.91 -24.48
C LEU A 133 -9.42 13.73 -25.64
N ARG A 134 -10.07 12.57 -25.72
CA ARG A 134 -11.11 12.32 -26.73
C ARG A 134 -12.28 13.30 -26.57
N THR A 135 -12.75 13.53 -25.36
CA THR A 135 -13.83 14.49 -25.08
C THR A 135 -13.44 15.91 -25.46
N GLN A 136 -12.22 16.34 -25.09
CA GLN A 136 -11.69 17.65 -25.47
C GLN A 136 -11.55 17.80 -26.99
N ASN A 137 -11.06 16.77 -27.67
CA ASN A 137 -10.93 16.80 -29.13
C ASN A 137 -12.30 16.96 -29.84
N LEU A 138 -13.32 16.24 -29.34
CA LEU A 138 -14.69 16.40 -29.85
C LEU A 138 -15.26 17.80 -29.60
N SER A 139 -14.99 18.40 -28.43
CA SER A 139 -15.39 19.77 -28.14
C SER A 139 -14.71 20.75 -29.08
N LEU A 140 -13.37 20.69 -29.18
CA LEU A 140 -12.61 21.53 -30.09
C LEU A 140 -13.05 21.41 -31.56
N SER A 141 -13.42 20.20 -31.99
CA SER A 141 -13.95 19.99 -33.35
C SER A 141 -15.29 20.69 -33.56
N ARG A 142 -16.18 20.68 -32.57
CA ARG A 142 -17.46 21.40 -32.62
C ARG A 142 -17.23 22.92 -32.65
N ASP A 143 -16.39 23.42 -31.75
CA ASP A 143 -16.06 24.84 -31.65
C ASP A 143 -15.45 25.37 -32.96
N ASN A 144 -14.55 24.59 -33.59
CA ASN A 144 -14.00 24.91 -34.90
C ASN A 144 -15.08 24.98 -35.97
N LYS A 145 -16.03 24.03 -35.98
CA LYS A 145 -17.15 24.05 -36.95
C LYS A 145 -18.03 25.29 -36.76
N GLU A 146 -18.37 25.63 -35.51
CA GLU A 146 -19.17 26.83 -35.19
C GLU A 146 -18.46 28.10 -35.58
N MET A 147 -17.16 28.22 -35.28
CA MET A 147 -16.36 29.36 -35.70
C MET A 147 -16.34 29.52 -37.25
N ARG A 148 -16.14 28.44 -38.00
CA ARG A 148 -16.18 28.48 -39.47
C ARG A 148 -17.51 28.93 -39.99
N GLN A 149 -18.61 28.44 -39.38
CA GLN A 149 -19.97 28.91 -39.77
C GLN A 149 -20.19 30.38 -39.46
N SER A 150 -19.65 30.86 -38.33
CA SER A 150 -19.74 32.29 -37.95
C SER A 150 -18.93 33.20 -38.88
N ILE A 151 -17.72 32.77 -39.26
CA ILE A 151 -16.90 33.46 -40.26
C ILE A 151 -17.63 33.56 -41.60
N GLU A 152 -18.25 32.48 -42.06
CA GLU A 152 -18.98 32.50 -43.32
C GLU A 152 -20.18 33.43 -43.29
N ARG A 153 -20.95 33.44 -42.19
CA ARG A 153 -22.03 34.44 -41.99
C ARG A 153 -21.54 35.87 -42.01
N LEU A 154 -20.43 36.14 -41.34
CA LEU A 154 -19.83 37.50 -41.33
C LEU A 154 -19.41 37.90 -42.74
N LYS A 155 -18.78 37.06 -43.52
CA LYS A 155 -18.47 37.34 -44.94
C LYS A 155 -19.68 37.65 -45.77
N GLN A 156 -20.77 36.92 -45.59
CA GLN A 156 -22.03 37.19 -46.31
C GLN A 156 -22.59 38.55 -45.93
N LEU A 157 -22.63 38.90 -44.67
CA LEU A 157 -23.08 40.20 -44.20
C LEU A 157 -22.22 41.34 -44.75
N ASP A 158 -20.90 41.16 -44.79
CA ASP A 158 -19.98 42.12 -45.36
C ASP A 158 -20.25 42.41 -46.83
N LEU A 159 -20.43 41.35 -47.61
CA LEU A 159 -20.84 41.45 -49.04
C LEU A 159 -22.20 42.16 -49.24
N GLU A 160 -23.18 41.87 -48.39
CA GLU A 160 -24.47 42.55 -48.43
C GLU A 160 -24.34 44.04 -48.10
N LEU A 161 -23.50 44.41 -47.15
CA LEU A 161 -23.25 45.82 -46.81
C LEU A 161 -22.55 46.57 -47.96
N GLU A 162 -21.53 45.96 -48.56
CA GLU A 162 -20.87 46.53 -49.74
C GLU A 162 -21.82 46.81 -50.89
N GLN A 163 -22.75 45.86 -51.18
CA GLN A 163 -23.76 46.04 -52.21
C GLN A 163 -24.73 47.17 -51.90
N LYS A 164 -25.09 47.38 -50.62
CA LYS A 164 -25.96 48.47 -50.20
C LYS A 164 -25.30 49.84 -50.31
N ILE A 165 -24.00 49.95 -50.06
CA ILE A 165 -23.23 51.19 -50.17
C ILE A 165 -23.03 51.61 -51.63
N ARG A 166 -22.94 50.67 -52.53
CA ARG A 166 -22.77 50.93 -53.97
C ARG A 166 -24.07 51.32 -54.72
N ARG A 167 -25.21 51.24 -54.06
CA ARG A 167 -26.52 51.67 -54.59
C ARG A 167 -26.87 53.05 -54.09
#